data_e406516872289701f07c43540016a917
#
_entry.id   e406516872289701f07c43540016a917
#
_cell.length_a   1.000
_cell.length_b   1.000
_cell.length_c   1.000
_cell.angle_alpha   90.00
_cell.angle_beta   90.00
_cell.angle_gamma   90.00
#
_symmetry.space_group_name_H-M   'P 1'
#
loop_
_entity.id
_entity.type
_entity.pdbx_description
1 polymer ?
#
loop_
_entity_poly.entity_id
_entity_poly.type
_entity_poly.pdbx_seq_one_letter_code
_entity_poly.pdbx_strand_id
1 'polypeptide(L)'
;MVNNMKKVFIDGSQGTTGLKIFDRLKKRDDIEFLTLPDELRKDIKSRKEALNSADIAFLCLPDAAAIEAAELVTNDDTVIIDTSTAHRTSEGWAYGFPEIFKDGFKTVASSKRIASPGCYASGFIALVKPLLDEGIVSPDHGFICHAVSGYSGAGKKGIAMYESDEKAPELFAPREYALNQEHKHLKEMRKISGLSVTPIFCPYVCDYFSGMLVTVPVFKTDLKDGKTAEDIKAVYRSKYASDIVKYKEAFDNGGFVAANSKAELDSMDVTVAGNDDRLLLMALYDNLGKGASGAALECMNIVMGLPPEYGLDL
;
A
#
# COMPACT_ATOMS: atom_id res chain seq x y z
N MET A 1 -18.06 19.20 -25.05
CA MET A 1 -16.80 19.35 -24.35
C MET A 1 -15.90 18.23 -24.86
N VAL A 2 -14.77 18.55 -25.49
CA VAL A 2 -13.79 17.52 -25.89
C VAL A 2 -13.23 16.95 -24.59
N ASN A 3 -13.61 15.72 -24.28
CA ASN A 3 -13.05 14.97 -23.14
C ASN A 3 -11.57 14.75 -23.47
N ASN A 4 -10.68 15.60 -22.95
CA ASN A 4 -9.26 15.46 -23.21
C ASN A 4 -8.78 14.28 -22.35
N MET A 5 -8.69 13.08 -22.95
CA MET A 5 -8.19 11.86 -22.29
C MET A 5 -6.82 12.14 -21.69
N LYS A 6 -6.61 11.71 -20.44
CA LYS A 6 -5.32 11.85 -19.78
C LYS A 6 -4.33 10.83 -20.31
N LYS A 7 -3.14 11.29 -20.71
CA LYS A 7 -2.05 10.43 -21.17
C LYS A 7 -1.37 9.75 -19.98
N VAL A 8 -1.41 8.43 -19.96
CA VAL A 8 -0.83 7.61 -18.91
C VAL A 8 0.32 6.77 -19.45
N PHE A 9 1.47 6.84 -18.80
CA PHE A 9 2.63 5.98 -19.07
C PHE A 9 2.93 5.08 -17.87
N ILE A 10 3.20 3.79 -18.12
CA ILE A 10 3.59 2.83 -17.09
C ILE A 10 5.02 2.35 -17.36
N ASP A 11 5.99 2.94 -16.68
CA ASP A 11 7.37 2.49 -16.74
C ASP A 11 7.53 1.23 -15.87
N GLY A 12 7.92 0.11 -16.49
CA GLY A 12 7.93 -1.20 -15.84
C GLY A 12 6.60 -1.96 -15.95
N SER A 13 5.82 -1.74 -17.00
CA SER A 13 4.52 -2.39 -17.27
C SER A 13 4.53 -3.92 -17.27
N GLN A 14 5.69 -4.56 -17.40
CA GLN A 14 5.85 -6.03 -17.37
C GLN A 14 6.02 -6.60 -15.95
N GLY A 15 6.21 -5.77 -14.92
CA GLY A 15 6.26 -6.20 -13.50
C GLY A 15 4.87 -6.59 -12.98
N THR A 16 4.80 -7.31 -11.85
CA THR A 16 3.53 -7.75 -11.24
C THR A 16 2.58 -6.57 -10.97
N THR A 17 3.08 -5.50 -10.36
CA THR A 17 2.29 -4.28 -10.09
C THR A 17 1.93 -3.55 -11.37
N GLY A 18 2.88 -3.39 -12.30
CA GLY A 18 2.66 -2.70 -13.57
C GLY A 18 1.62 -3.39 -14.46
N LEU A 19 1.67 -4.72 -14.55
CA LEU A 19 0.64 -5.50 -15.26
C LEU A 19 -0.74 -5.32 -14.63
N LYS A 20 -0.83 -5.37 -13.30
CA LYS A 20 -2.11 -5.21 -12.61
C LYS A 20 -2.69 -3.81 -12.79
N ILE A 21 -1.87 -2.76 -12.76
CA ILE A 21 -2.28 -1.38 -13.08
C ILE A 21 -2.75 -1.29 -14.53
N PHE A 22 -1.96 -1.81 -15.48
CA PHE A 22 -2.32 -1.81 -16.90
C PHE A 22 -3.65 -2.52 -17.17
N ASP A 23 -3.85 -3.73 -16.62
CA ASP A 23 -5.06 -4.52 -16.81
C ASP A 23 -6.34 -3.85 -16.31
N ARG A 24 -6.21 -3.04 -15.25
CA ARG A 24 -7.31 -2.24 -14.72
C ARG A 24 -7.58 -1.00 -15.56
N LEU A 25 -6.54 -0.28 -15.88
CA LEU A 25 -6.66 0.98 -16.62
C LEU A 25 -7.11 0.77 -18.06
N LYS A 26 -6.80 -0.38 -18.71
CA LYS A 26 -7.26 -0.65 -20.09
C LYS A 26 -8.78 -0.73 -20.25
N LYS A 27 -9.54 -0.81 -19.15
CA LYS A 27 -11.00 -0.81 -19.14
C LYS A 27 -11.58 0.60 -19.07
N ARG A 28 -10.72 1.64 -18.90
CA ARG A 28 -11.14 3.04 -18.75
C ARG A 28 -11.14 3.76 -20.09
N ASP A 29 -12.11 4.64 -20.27
CA ASP A 29 -12.32 5.44 -21.48
C ASP A 29 -11.90 6.91 -21.33
N ASP A 30 -11.44 7.28 -20.12
CA ASP A 30 -11.00 8.64 -19.76
C ASP A 30 -9.47 8.81 -19.87
N ILE A 31 -8.73 7.75 -20.29
CA ILE A 31 -7.27 7.77 -20.43
C ILE A 31 -6.81 7.27 -21.78
N GLU A 32 -5.61 7.72 -22.19
CA GLU A 32 -4.86 7.26 -23.35
C GLU A 32 -3.52 6.69 -22.89
N PHE A 33 -3.20 5.45 -23.26
CA PHE A 33 -1.90 4.87 -22.94
C PHE A 33 -0.80 5.35 -23.88
N LEU A 34 0.30 5.83 -23.29
CA LEU A 34 1.59 5.92 -23.97
C LEU A 34 2.33 4.59 -23.79
N THR A 35 2.68 3.93 -24.88
CA THR A 35 3.38 2.65 -24.87
C THR A 35 4.68 2.72 -25.65
N LEU A 36 5.72 2.05 -25.17
CA LEU A 36 6.97 1.88 -25.89
C LEU A 36 7.05 0.45 -26.47
N PRO A 37 7.55 0.30 -27.70
CA PRO A 37 7.93 -1.02 -28.25
C PRO A 37 8.90 -1.74 -27.29
N ASP A 38 8.89 -3.07 -27.31
CA ASP A 38 9.67 -3.88 -26.38
C ASP A 38 11.18 -3.57 -26.41
N GLU A 39 11.72 -3.31 -27.60
CA GLU A 39 13.12 -2.95 -27.82
C GLU A 39 13.51 -1.59 -27.23
N LEU A 40 12.53 -0.67 -27.09
CA LEU A 40 12.77 0.70 -26.59
C LEU A 40 12.46 0.86 -25.09
N ARG A 41 11.91 -0.15 -24.44
CA ARG A 41 11.52 -0.07 -23.00
C ARG A 41 12.69 0.18 -22.04
N LYS A 42 13.93 -0.12 -22.46
CA LYS A 42 15.15 0.13 -21.70
C LYS A 42 15.97 1.31 -22.24
N ASP A 43 15.57 1.86 -23.39
CA ASP A 43 16.25 3.00 -23.98
C ASP A 43 15.93 4.26 -23.16
N ILE A 44 16.97 4.89 -22.59
CA ILE A 44 16.82 6.06 -21.71
C ILE A 44 16.15 7.23 -22.42
N LYS A 45 16.47 7.45 -23.70
CA LYS A 45 15.91 8.56 -24.48
C LYS A 45 14.42 8.36 -24.69
N SER A 46 14.01 7.18 -25.12
CA SER A 46 12.60 6.84 -25.37
C SER A 46 11.78 6.88 -24.08
N ARG A 47 12.34 6.38 -22.96
CA ARG A 47 11.71 6.47 -21.64
C ARG A 47 11.54 7.92 -21.21
N LYS A 48 12.57 8.76 -21.38
CA LYS A 48 12.51 10.19 -21.04
C LYS A 48 11.42 10.90 -21.85
N GLU A 49 11.34 10.63 -23.16
CA GLU A 49 10.31 11.21 -24.02
C GLU A 49 8.90 10.79 -23.57
N ALA A 50 8.68 9.50 -23.29
CA ALA A 50 7.40 8.99 -22.84
C ALA A 50 6.99 9.57 -21.47
N LEU A 51 7.92 9.60 -20.49
CA LEU A 51 7.71 10.18 -19.16
C LEU A 51 7.29 11.66 -19.24
N ASN A 52 7.96 12.44 -20.08
CA ASN A 52 7.69 13.88 -20.20
C ASN A 52 6.50 14.22 -21.11
N SER A 53 5.99 13.25 -21.86
CA SER A 53 4.78 13.39 -22.68
C SER A 53 3.51 12.94 -21.96
N ALA A 54 3.65 12.27 -20.82
CA ALA A 54 2.54 11.79 -20.02
C ALA A 54 1.98 12.89 -19.09
N ASP A 55 0.66 12.90 -18.90
CA ASP A 55 0.03 13.63 -17.78
C ASP A 55 0.33 12.92 -16.45
N ILE A 56 0.29 11.57 -16.45
CA ILE A 56 0.54 10.73 -15.29
C ILE A 56 1.47 9.59 -15.67
N ALA A 57 2.55 9.42 -14.91
CA ALA A 57 3.51 8.34 -15.08
C ALA A 57 3.55 7.45 -13.83
N PHE A 58 3.28 6.15 -13.98
CA PHE A 58 3.51 5.16 -12.95
C PHE A 58 4.93 4.59 -13.07
N LEU A 59 5.67 4.59 -11.95
CA LEU A 59 6.98 3.92 -11.87
C LEU A 59 6.79 2.57 -11.16
N CYS A 60 6.80 1.48 -11.94
CA CYS A 60 6.66 0.11 -11.44
C CYS A 60 8.01 -0.62 -11.57
N LEU A 61 9.06 0.00 -11.02
CA LEU A 61 10.46 -0.32 -11.21
C LEU A 61 11.14 -0.72 -9.89
N PRO A 62 12.30 -1.41 -9.94
CA PRO A 62 13.20 -1.50 -8.79
C PRO A 62 13.68 -0.12 -8.35
N ASP A 63 14.01 0.04 -7.05
CA ASP A 63 14.28 1.33 -6.42
C ASP A 63 15.29 2.20 -7.19
N ALA A 64 16.45 1.65 -7.59
CA ALA A 64 17.46 2.41 -8.34
C ALA A 64 16.94 2.92 -9.70
N ALA A 65 16.16 2.09 -10.41
CA ALA A 65 15.58 2.47 -11.68
C ALA A 65 14.41 3.47 -11.53
N ALA A 66 13.69 3.43 -10.39
CA ALA A 66 12.65 4.40 -10.07
C ALA A 66 13.25 5.77 -9.75
N ILE A 67 14.37 5.82 -9.05
CA ILE A 67 15.12 7.07 -8.81
C ILE A 67 15.58 7.68 -10.14
N GLU A 68 16.23 6.89 -10.99
CA GLU A 68 16.65 7.34 -12.33
C GLU A 68 15.47 7.85 -13.16
N ALA A 69 14.36 7.09 -13.19
CA ALA A 69 13.17 7.50 -13.95
C ALA A 69 12.57 8.81 -13.44
N ALA A 70 12.53 9.02 -12.12
CA ALA A 70 12.05 10.27 -11.55
C ALA A 70 12.91 11.47 -11.92
N GLU A 71 14.24 11.30 -12.03
CA GLU A 71 15.21 12.33 -12.47
C GLU A 71 15.08 12.65 -13.97
N LEU A 72 14.61 11.70 -14.79
CA LEU A 72 14.37 11.94 -16.23
C LEU A 72 13.18 12.88 -16.48
N VAL A 73 12.26 13.04 -15.52
CA VAL A 73 11.08 13.90 -15.67
C VAL A 73 11.45 15.34 -15.43
N THR A 74 11.43 16.12 -16.50
CA THR A 74 11.73 17.55 -16.53
C THR A 74 10.48 18.41 -16.81
N ASN A 75 9.36 17.77 -17.17
CA ASN A 75 8.08 18.42 -17.33
C ASN A 75 7.38 18.55 -15.98
N ASP A 76 7.22 19.80 -15.51
CA ASP A 76 6.61 20.10 -14.21
C ASP A 76 5.12 19.73 -14.13
N ASP A 77 4.46 19.54 -15.27
CA ASP A 77 3.04 19.14 -15.32
C ASP A 77 2.84 17.63 -15.14
N THR A 78 3.86 16.81 -15.43
CA THR A 78 3.78 15.37 -15.28
C THR A 78 3.69 14.97 -13.80
N VAL A 79 2.64 14.25 -13.44
CA VAL A 79 2.49 13.62 -12.13
C VAL A 79 3.18 12.28 -12.13
N ILE A 80 4.05 12.02 -11.15
CA ILE A 80 4.65 10.70 -10.93
C ILE A 80 3.95 10.01 -9.77
N ILE A 81 3.55 8.74 -9.99
CA ILE A 81 3.09 7.81 -8.94
C ILE A 81 4.08 6.65 -8.89
N ASP A 82 4.97 6.66 -7.90
CA ASP A 82 6.01 5.65 -7.73
C ASP A 82 5.52 4.52 -6.81
N THR A 83 5.55 3.29 -7.30
CA THR A 83 5.18 2.09 -6.54
C THR A 83 6.37 1.39 -5.88
N SER A 84 7.60 1.86 -6.12
CA SER A 84 8.81 1.35 -5.48
C SER A 84 8.92 1.77 -4.01
N THR A 85 9.97 1.33 -3.33
CA THR A 85 10.25 1.79 -1.96
C THR A 85 11.12 3.06 -1.91
N ALA A 86 11.63 3.51 -3.06
CA ALA A 86 12.64 4.56 -3.16
C ALA A 86 12.19 5.88 -2.52
N HIS A 87 10.95 6.29 -2.77
CA HIS A 87 10.49 7.64 -2.44
C HIS A 87 9.49 7.73 -1.28
N ARG A 88 9.07 6.59 -0.68
CA ARG A 88 8.04 6.55 0.38
C ARG A 88 8.34 7.39 1.61
N THR A 89 9.62 7.64 1.85
CA THR A 89 10.08 8.45 2.98
C THR A 89 10.91 9.66 2.55
N SER A 90 10.87 10.04 1.27
CA SER A 90 11.64 11.16 0.73
C SER A 90 10.90 12.48 0.87
N GLU A 91 11.64 13.56 1.11
CA GLU A 91 11.07 14.91 1.09
C GLU A 91 10.60 15.27 -0.32
N GLY A 92 9.55 16.08 -0.41
CA GLY A 92 8.95 16.48 -1.69
C GLY A 92 8.03 15.43 -2.32
N TRP A 93 7.88 14.24 -1.69
CA TRP A 93 6.96 13.20 -2.13
C TRP A 93 5.77 13.08 -1.18
N ALA A 94 4.56 13.18 -1.73
CA ALA A 94 3.35 12.85 -0.97
C ALA A 94 3.26 11.33 -0.76
N TYR A 95 2.92 10.92 0.45
CA TYR A 95 2.67 9.51 0.73
C TYR A 95 1.27 9.13 0.28
N GLY A 96 1.16 8.16 -0.63
CA GLY A 96 -0.05 7.76 -1.35
C GLY A 96 -1.03 6.92 -0.53
N PHE A 97 -1.25 7.27 0.72
CA PHE A 97 -2.29 6.74 1.59
C PHE A 97 -3.02 7.91 2.26
N PRO A 98 -3.93 8.57 1.52
CA PRO A 98 -4.50 9.85 1.97
C PRO A 98 -5.32 9.75 3.26
N GLU A 99 -5.97 8.61 3.52
CA GLU A 99 -6.88 8.44 4.66
C GLU A 99 -6.19 8.55 6.02
N ILE A 100 -4.88 8.29 6.10
CA ILE A 100 -4.15 8.34 7.37
C ILE A 100 -3.75 9.76 7.81
N PHE A 101 -3.81 10.76 6.91
CA PHE A 101 -3.46 12.14 7.20
C PHE A 101 -4.70 13.03 7.27
N LYS A 102 -4.62 14.13 8.03
CA LYS A 102 -5.70 15.10 8.15
C LYS A 102 -6.03 15.77 6.80
N ASP A 103 -5.01 16.18 6.06
CA ASP A 103 -5.14 16.83 4.75
C ASP A 103 -4.64 15.93 3.60
N GLY A 104 -4.67 14.60 3.78
CA GLY A 104 -4.04 13.65 2.88
C GLY A 104 -4.59 13.71 1.46
N PHE A 105 -5.90 13.76 1.29
CA PHE A 105 -6.54 13.89 -0.02
C PHE A 105 -6.12 15.18 -0.74
N LYS A 106 -6.10 16.31 -0.03
CA LYS A 106 -5.66 17.60 -0.57
C LYS A 106 -4.17 17.55 -0.95
N THR A 107 -3.34 16.93 -0.11
CA THR A 107 -1.91 16.77 -0.36
C THR A 107 -1.66 15.95 -1.61
N VAL A 108 -2.33 14.81 -1.77
CA VAL A 108 -2.22 13.97 -2.98
C VAL A 108 -2.72 14.72 -4.21
N ALA A 109 -3.89 15.39 -4.13
CA ALA A 109 -4.47 16.13 -5.25
C ALA A 109 -3.56 17.27 -5.78
N SER A 110 -2.78 17.89 -4.90
CA SER A 110 -1.87 18.99 -5.28
C SER A 110 -0.43 18.55 -5.58
N SER A 111 -0.09 17.27 -5.36
CA SER A 111 1.27 16.79 -5.52
C SER A 111 1.58 16.33 -6.94
N LYS A 112 2.80 16.64 -7.41
CA LYS A 112 3.35 16.08 -8.66
C LYS A 112 4.22 14.84 -8.42
N ARG A 113 4.48 14.48 -7.17
CA ARG A 113 5.35 13.38 -6.76
C ARG A 113 4.62 12.61 -5.65
N ILE A 114 4.18 11.40 -5.95
CA ILE A 114 3.38 10.56 -5.05
C ILE A 114 4.07 9.22 -4.92
N ALA A 115 4.34 8.78 -3.69
CA ALA A 115 4.90 7.46 -3.39
C ALA A 115 3.80 6.54 -2.87
N SER A 116 3.45 5.52 -3.65
CA SER A 116 2.47 4.51 -3.26
C SER A 116 3.00 3.65 -2.10
N PRO A 117 2.17 3.34 -1.09
CA PRO A 117 2.61 2.64 0.11
C PRO A 117 3.05 1.20 -0.16
N GLY A 118 3.86 0.64 0.75
CA GLY A 118 4.18 -0.78 0.78
C GLY A 118 3.07 -1.61 1.40
N CYS A 119 2.85 -2.81 0.87
CA CYS A 119 1.71 -3.63 1.28
C CYS A 119 1.65 -3.86 2.80
N TYR A 120 2.70 -4.36 3.44
CA TYR A 120 2.72 -4.56 4.90
C TYR A 120 2.68 -3.25 5.68
N ALA A 121 3.35 -2.21 5.16
CA ALA A 121 3.39 -0.92 5.82
C ALA A 121 2.02 -0.25 5.86
N SER A 122 1.19 -0.43 4.82
CA SER A 122 -0.18 0.11 4.77
C SER A 122 -1.00 -0.32 5.98
N GLY A 123 -1.07 -1.62 6.28
CA GLY A 123 -1.83 -2.11 7.43
C GLY A 123 -1.26 -1.64 8.76
N PHE A 124 0.06 -1.72 8.94
CA PHE A 124 0.70 -1.25 10.17
C PHE A 124 0.46 0.24 10.42
N ILE A 125 0.67 1.07 9.41
CA ILE A 125 0.50 2.52 9.51
C ILE A 125 -0.97 2.89 9.76
N ALA A 126 -1.90 2.21 9.09
CA ALA A 126 -3.33 2.40 9.32
C ALA A 126 -3.73 2.10 10.78
N LEU A 127 -3.10 1.12 11.41
CA LEU A 127 -3.38 0.75 12.81
C LEU A 127 -2.68 1.69 13.81
N VAL A 128 -1.45 2.08 13.56
CA VAL A 128 -0.61 2.74 14.56
C VAL A 128 -0.68 4.27 14.48
N LYS A 129 -0.61 4.84 13.27
CA LYS A 129 -0.53 6.31 13.12
C LYS A 129 -1.68 7.06 13.78
N PRO A 130 -2.96 6.68 13.62
CA PRO A 130 -4.06 7.39 14.28
C PRO A 130 -3.97 7.40 15.79
N LEU A 131 -3.43 6.33 16.40
CA LEU A 131 -3.27 6.23 17.86
C LEU A 131 -2.17 7.16 18.38
N LEU A 132 -1.13 7.38 17.58
CA LEU A 132 -0.08 8.34 17.91
C LEU A 132 -0.57 9.77 17.73
N ASP A 133 -1.27 10.05 16.62
CA ASP A 133 -1.83 11.39 16.32
C ASP A 133 -2.81 11.84 17.42
N GLU A 134 -3.62 10.92 17.97
CA GLU A 134 -4.59 11.16 19.05
C GLU A 134 -3.99 10.96 20.46
N GLY A 135 -2.70 10.70 20.54
CA GLY A 135 -1.99 10.56 21.81
C GLY A 135 -2.46 9.39 22.67
N ILE A 136 -2.97 8.31 22.09
CA ILE A 136 -3.41 7.09 22.80
C ILE A 136 -2.22 6.25 23.22
N VAL A 137 -1.19 6.17 22.39
CA VAL A 137 0.07 5.45 22.68
C VAL A 137 1.25 6.42 22.52
N SER A 138 2.36 6.14 23.21
CA SER A 138 3.59 6.94 23.08
C SER A 138 4.30 6.64 21.74
N PRO A 139 4.92 7.65 21.09
CA PRO A 139 5.79 7.42 19.95
C PRO A 139 7.01 6.52 20.25
N ASP A 140 7.39 6.41 21.52
CA ASP A 140 8.51 5.59 21.99
C ASP A 140 8.12 4.13 22.26
N HIS A 141 6.83 3.78 22.07
CA HIS A 141 6.36 2.41 22.28
C HIS A 141 6.93 1.46 21.21
N GLY A 142 7.44 0.33 21.67
CA GLY A 142 7.99 -0.73 20.83
C GLY A 142 6.91 -1.67 20.30
N PHE A 143 6.27 -1.32 19.19
CA PHE A 143 5.25 -2.17 18.57
C PHE A 143 5.79 -3.46 17.97
N ILE A 144 4.95 -4.50 17.96
CA ILE A 144 5.16 -5.74 17.22
C ILE A 144 4.13 -5.81 16.10
N CYS A 145 4.56 -6.15 14.91
CA CYS A 145 3.71 -6.29 13.73
C CYS A 145 3.80 -7.73 13.21
N HIS A 146 2.73 -8.50 13.38
CA HIS A 146 2.54 -9.77 12.68
C HIS A 146 1.78 -9.53 11.38
N ALA A 147 2.26 -10.13 10.29
CA ALA A 147 1.61 -9.93 9.00
C ALA A 147 1.65 -11.20 8.16
N VAL A 148 0.49 -11.63 7.68
CA VAL A 148 0.30 -12.83 6.85
C VAL A 148 -0.13 -12.37 5.46
N SER A 149 0.57 -12.83 4.42
CA SER A 149 0.33 -12.41 3.02
C SER A 149 0.33 -13.59 2.06
N GLY A 150 -0.47 -13.50 1.02
CA GLY A 150 -0.35 -14.35 -0.15
C GLY A 150 0.96 -14.12 -0.90
N TYR A 151 1.35 -15.12 -1.73
CA TYR A 151 2.64 -15.12 -2.43
C TYR A 151 2.72 -14.16 -3.63
N SER A 152 1.63 -13.56 -4.05
CA SER A 152 1.62 -12.62 -5.18
C SER A 152 2.55 -11.39 -4.97
N GLY A 153 2.83 -11.03 -3.70
CA GLY A 153 3.77 -9.97 -3.33
C GLY A 153 5.25 -10.34 -3.51
N ALA A 154 5.58 -11.61 -3.72
CA ALA A 154 6.96 -12.09 -3.89
C ALA A 154 7.54 -11.82 -5.30
N GLY A 155 6.78 -11.18 -6.19
CA GLY A 155 7.16 -10.90 -7.57
C GLY A 155 7.18 -12.15 -8.44
N LYS A 156 7.49 -11.99 -9.73
CA LYS A 156 7.40 -13.07 -10.74
C LYS A 156 8.11 -14.36 -10.35
N LYS A 157 9.32 -14.26 -9.78
CA LYS A 157 10.10 -15.44 -9.39
C LYS A 157 9.44 -16.18 -8.22
N GLY A 158 8.94 -15.44 -7.22
CA GLY A 158 8.24 -16.02 -6.09
C GLY A 158 6.93 -16.68 -6.51
N ILE A 159 6.14 -16.01 -7.35
CA ILE A 159 4.90 -16.57 -7.92
C ILE A 159 5.20 -17.89 -8.64
N ALA A 160 6.18 -17.92 -9.55
CA ALA A 160 6.55 -19.12 -10.28
C ALA A 160 6.98 -20.28 -9.37
N MET A 161 7.60 -20.00 -8.21
CA MET A 161 7.95 -21.05 -7.23
C MET A 161 6.70 -21.65 -6.58
N TYR A 162 5.71 -20.83 -6.24
CA TYR A 162 4.47 -21.31 -5.60
C TYR A 162 3.51 -21.99 -6.58
N GLU A 163 3.58 -21.65 -7.87
CA GLU A 163 2.73 -22.21 -8.93
C GLU A 163 3.39 -23.37 -9.70
N SER A 164 4.60 -23.77 -9.31
CA SER A 164 5.32 -24.90 -9.93
C SER A 164 4.65 -26.22 -9.61
N ASP A 165 4.56 -27.12 -10.60
CA ASP A 165 4.13 -28.50 -10.41
C ASP A 165 5.10 -29.30 -9.49
N GLU A 166 6.37 -28.87 -9.44
CA GLU A 166 7.42 -29.42 -8.58
C GLU A 166 7.64 -28.57 -7.31
N LYS A 167 6.58 -27.98 -6.80
CA LYS A 167 6.63 -27.12 -5.63
C LYS A 167 7.23 -27.82 -4.41
N ALA A 168 8.26 -27.20 -3.83
CA ALA A 168 8.94 -27.74 -2.65
C ALA A 168 8.00 -27.83 -1.42
N PRO A 169 8.11 -28.88 -0.60
CA PRO A 169 7.18 -29.14 0.52
C PRO A 169 7.04 -27.99 1.51
N GLU A 170 8.10 -27.23 1.77
CA GLU A 170 8.09 -26.08 2.67
C GLU A 170 7.24 -24.91 2.17
N LEU A 171 6.91 -24.84 0.88
CA LEU A 171 6.05 -23.80 0.30
C LEU A 171 4.56 -23.99 0.63
N PHE A 172 4.15 -25.18 1.11
CA PHE A 172 2.79 -25.42 1.57
C PHE A 172 2.53 -24.88 2.99
N ALA A 173 3.59 -24.52 3.72
CA ALA A 173 3.49 -23.96 5.07
C ALA A 173 3.63 -22.43 5.06
N PRO A 174 3.04 -21.71 6.04
CA PRO A 174 3.37 -20.30 6.29
C PRO A 174 4.87 -20.16 6.58
N ARG A 175 5.55 -19.25 5.88
CA ARG A 175 7.00 -19.05 6.00
C ARG A 175 7.31 -17.65 6.46
N GLU A 176 7.89 -17.53 7.65
CA GLU A 176 8.42 -16.26 8.14
C GLU A 176 9.73 -15.92 7.43
N TYR A 177 9.93 -14.64 7.12
CA TYR A 177 11.13 -14.15 6.47
C TYR A 177 11.59 -12.81 7.09
N ALA A 178 12.61 -12.18 6.53
CA ALA A 178 13.22 -10.96 7.10
C ALA A 178 13.66 -11.14 8.58
N LEU A 179 14.18 -12.31 8.92
CA LEU A 179 14.59 -12.68 10.29
C LEU A 179 15.71 -11.80 10.85
N ASN A 180 16.48 -11.13 9.98
CA ASN A 180 17.48 -10.13 10.37
C ASN A 180 16.89 -8.78 10.77
N GLN A 181 15.56 -8.60 10.69
CA GLN A 181 14.85 -7.35 11.00
C GLN A 181 15.34 -6.14 10.18
N GLU A 182 15.74 -6.37 8.92
CA GLU A 182 16.19 -5.33 7.96
C GLU A 182 15.25 -5.20 6.76
N HIS A 183 13.97 -5.51 6.93
CA HIS A 183 12.99 -5.38 5.86
C HIS A 183 12.78 -3.91 5.44
N LYS A 184 12.75 -3.67 4.13
CA LYS A 184 12.59 -2.32 3.54
C LYS A 184 11.36 -1.53 4.03
N HIS A 185 10.28 -2.19 4.45
CA HIS A 185 9.09 -1.53 5.00
C HIS A 185 9.30 -1.00 6.42
N LEU A 186 10.31 -1.43 7.17
CA LEU A 186 10.54 -0.96 8.54
C LEU A 186 10.81 0.55 8.61
N LYS A 187 11.61 1.07 7.68
CA LYS A 187 11.86 2.52 7.57
C LYS A 187 10.58 3.30 7.30
N GLU A 188 9.72 2.78 6.42
CA GLU A 188 8.43 3.33 6.06
C GLU A 188 7.46 3.31 7.26
N MET A 189 7.28 2.14 7.90
CA MET A 189 6.46 1.96 9.10
C MET A 189 6.83 2.98 10.19
N ARG A 190 8.13 3.10 10.50
CA ARG A 190 8.63 4.02 11.52
C ARG A 190 8.37 5.48 11.15
N LYS A 191 8.83 5.91 9.96
CA LYS A 191 8.82 7.33 9.59
C LYS A 191 7.39 7.86 9.38
N ILE A 192 6.56 7.09 8.67
CA ILE A 192 5.21 7.55 8.32
C ILE A 192 4.26 7.52 9.53
N SER A 193 4.40 6.52 10.41
CA SER A 193 3.63 6.51 11.66
C SER A 193 4.04 7.61 12.63
N GLY A 194 5.29 8.07 12.59
CA GLY A 194 5.83 9.02 13.55
C GLY A 194 6.45 8.37 14.79
N LEU A 195 6.84 7.08 14.67
CA LEU A 195 7.51 6.35 15.75
C LEU A 195 8.97 6.76 15.90
N SER A 196 9.45 6.87 17.13
CA SER A 196 10.88 7.00 17.45
C SER A 196 11.61 5.66 17.43
N VAL A 197 10.89 4.56 17.67
CA VAL A 197 11.41 3.18 17.70
C VAL A 197 10.94 2.39 16.48
N THR A 198 11.84 1.64 15.84
CA THR A 198 11.47 0.73 14.75
C THR A 198 10.71 -0.48 15.31
N PRO A 199 9.54 -0.85 14.77
CA PRO A 199 8.79 -2.00 15.27
C PRO A 199 9.51 -3.32 15.00
N ILE A 200 9.22 -4.35 15.81
CA ILE A 200 9.55 -5.74 15.46
C ILE A 200 8.57 -6.18 14.36
N PHE A 201 9.07 -6.76 13.29
CA PHE A 201 8.28 -7.16 12.15
C PHE A 201 8.40 -8.66 11.86
N CYS A 202 7.27 -9.35 11.92
CA CYS A 202 7.12 -10.79 11.71
C CYS A 202 6.26 -11.04 10.45
N PRO A 203 6.82 -10.92 9.22
CA PRO A 203 6.09 -11.16 7.98
C PRO A 203 6.08 -12.64 7.61
N TYR A 204 4.91 -13.12 7.19
CA TYR A 204 4.72 -14.48 6.67
C TYR A 204 4.22 -14.42 5.23
N VAL A 205 4.79 -15.30 4.38
CA VAL A 205 4.24 -15.65 3.07
C VAL A 205 3.59 -17.01 3.17
N CYS A 206 2.36 -17.10 2.66
CA CYS A 206 1.54 -18.31 2.72
C CYS A 206 1.13 -18.77 1.33
N ASP A 207 0.70 -20.05 1.25
CA ASP A 207 0.32 -20.74 0.04
C ASP A 207 -1.12 -20.39 -0.42
N TYR A 208 -1.36 -19.11 -0.68
CA TYR A 208 -2.51 -18.60 -1.42
C TYR A 208 -2.07 -17.37 -2.22
N PHE A 209 -2.76 -17.06 -3.31
CA PHE A 209 -2.28 -16.06 -4.27
C PHE A 209 -2.24 -14.66 -3.67
N SER A 210 -3.36 -14.11 -3.21
CA SER A 210 -3.43 -12.74 -2.70
C SER A 210 -4.33 -12.60 -1.47
N GLY A 211 -4.20 -11.49 -0.77
CA GLY A 211 -4.83 -11.19 0.49
C GLY A 211 -3.79 -11.01 1.60
N MET A 212 -4.14 -10.19 2.59
CA MET A 212 -3.23 -9.82 3.68
C MET A 212 -3.98 -9.53 4.96
N LEU A 213 -3.45 -10.03 6.06
CA LEU A 213 -3.86 -9.67 7.41
C LEU A 213 -2.65 -9.13 8.16
N VAL A 214 -2.75 -7.89 8.64
CA VAL A 214 -1.78 -7.28 9.56
C VAL A 214 -2.40 -7.22 10.94
N THR A 215 -1.66 -7.68 11.95
CA THR A 215 -2.07 -7.68 13.36
C THR A 215 -1.00 -7.01 14.21
N VAL A 216 -1.40 -6.01 14.99
CA VAL A 216 -0.56 -5.32 15.98
C VAL A 216 -1.14 -5.60 17.36
N PRO A 217 -0.53 -6.50 18.16
CA PRO A 217 -0.96 -6.75 19.53
C PRO A 217 -0.56 -5.58 20.43
N VAL A 218 -1.44 -5.20 21.34
CA VAL A 218 -1.26 -4.12 22.31
C VAL A 218 -1.81 -4.52 23.66
N PHE A 219 -1.08 -4.30 24.74
CA PHE A 219 -1.59 -4.42 26.09
C PHE A 219 -2.29 -3.13 26.54
N LYS A 220 -3.24 -3.24 27.47
CA LYS A 220 -3.84 -2.07 28.11
C LYS A 220 -2.79 -1.14 28.73
N THR A 221 -1.73 -1.73 29.30
CA THR A 221 -0.61 -1.00 29.92
C THR A 221 0.23 -0.19 28.92
N ASP A 222 0.10 -0.45 27.63
CA ASP A 222 0.80 0.28 26.58
C ASP A 222 0.06 1.59 26.21
N LEU A 223 -1.21 1.68 26.61
CA LEU A 223 -2.01 2.88 26.42
C LEU A 223 -1.65 3.93 27.47
N LYS A 224 -1.69 5.20 27.10
CA LYS A 224 -1.50 6.30 28.06
C LYS A 224 -2.60 6.30 29.11
N ASP A 225 -2.29 6.88 30.28
CA ASP A 225 -3.19 6.93 31.43
C ASP A 225 -4.61 7.39 31.06
N GLY A 226 -5.59 6.62 31.52
CA GLY A 226 -7.02 6.87 31.27
C GLY A 226 -7.53 6.43 29.89
N LYS A 227 -6.67 5.94 28.99
CA LYS A 227 -7.07 5.44 27.68
C LYS A 227 -7.53 3.99 27.74
N THR A 228 -8.45 3.63 26.86
CA THR A 228 -9.13 2.33 26.82
C THR A 228 -9.22 1.78 25.41
N ALA A 229 -9.67 0.54 25.27
CA ALA A 229 -10.00 -0.05 23.98
C ALA A 229 -11.08 0.75 23.22
N GLU A 230 -12.03 1.34 23.94
CA GLU A 230 -13.10 2.13 23.33
C GLU A 230 -12.57 3.44 22.72
N ASP A 231 -11.55 4.06 23.33
CA ASP A 231 -10.87 5.22 22.72
C ASP A 231 -10.23 4.85 21.38
N ILE A 232 -9.58 3.67 21.28
CA ILE A 232 -9.01 3.18 20.01
C ILE A 232 -10.11 2.97 18.96
N LYS A 233 -11.21 2.29 19.35
CA LYS A 233 -12.35 2.06 18.44
C LYS A 233 -12.97 3.37 17.97
N ALA A 234 -13.13 4.36 18.88
CA ALA A 234 -13.66 5.67 18.55
C ALA A 234 -12.78 6.40 17.52
N VAL A 235 -11.46 6.34 17.68
CA VAL A 235 -10.50 6.89 16.71
C VAL A 235 -10.67 6.23 15.34
N TYR A 236 -10.72 4.90 15.28
CA TYR A 236 -10.87 4.20 14.01
C TYR A 236 -12.24 4.43 13.35
N ARG A 237 -13.34 4.47 14.12
CA ARG A 237 -14.68 4.83 13.59
C ARG A 237 -14.69 6.22 12.96
N SER A 238 -14.06 7.18 13.62
CA SER A 238 -13.96 8.55 13.11
C SER A 238 -13.07 8.66 11.87
N LYS A 239 -11.96 7.93 11.86
CA LYS A 239 -10.94 8.02 10.83
C LYS A 239 -11.30 7.23 9.56
N TYR A 240 -11.89 6.03 9.72
CA TYR A 240 -12.11 5.06 8.66
C TYR A 240 -13.59 4.83 8.39
N ALA A 241 -14.22 5.83 7.73
CA ALA A 241 -15.64 5.83 7.39
C ALA A 241 -15.90 5.77 5.88
N SER A 242 -14.86 5.63 5.03
CA SER A 242 -15.00 5.48 3.57
C SER A 242 -15.20 4.01 3.17
N ASP A 243 -15.59 3.78 1.93
CA ASP A 243 -15.68 2.42 1.40
C ASP A 243 -14.29 1.85 1.06
N ILE A 244 -13.27 2.70 0.87
CA ILE A 244 -11.89 2.29 0.62
C ILE A 244 -11.21 1.82 1.91
N VAL A 245 -11.33 2.59 3.01
CA VAL A 245 -10.84 2.16 4.33
C VAL A 245 -11.96 2.30 5.35
N LYS A 246 -12.35 1.18 5.94
CA LYS A 246 -13.54 1.09 6.78
C LYS A 246 -13.25 0.43 8.13
N TYR A 247 -13.67 1.09 9.21
CA TYR A 247 -13.73 0.43 10.51
C TYR A 247 -14.93 -0.52 10.56
N LYS A 248 -14.71 -1.72 11.08
CA LYS A 248 -15.74 -2.71 11.39
C LYS A 248 -15.63 -3.14 12.85
N GLU A 249 -16.76 -3.31 13.52
CA GLU A 249 -16.80 -3.80 14.92
C GLU A 249 -16.20 -5.20 15.03
N ALA A 250 -16.41 -6.03 14.03
CA ALA A 250 -15.78 -7.33 13.85
C ALA A 250 -15.76 -7.71 12.36
N PHE A 251 -14.82 -8.54 11.95
CA PHE A 251 -14.80 -9.17 10.63
C PHE A 251 -14.40 -10.65 10.67
N ASP A 252 -14.43 -11.25 11.87
CA ASP A 252 -14.24 -12.69 12.04
C ASP A 252 -15.45 -13.51 11.59
N ASN A 253 -15.19 -14.78 11.27
CA ASN A 253 -16.22 -15.78 11.05
C ASN A 253 -16.02 -16.93 12.05
N GLY A 254 -16.86 -16.98 13.07
CA GLY A 254 -16.77 -17.98 14.12
C GLY A 254 -15.43 -17.96 14.89
N GLY A 255 -14.86 -16.77 15.10
CA GLY A 255 -13.57 -16.58 15.79
C GLY A 255 -12.34 -16.74 14.89
N PHE A 256 -12.52 -16.90 13.58
CA PHE A 256 -11.42 -17.02 12.61
C PHE A 256 -11.41 -15.85 11.62
N VAL A 257 -10.21 -15.40 11.24
CA VAL A 257 -10.02 -14.42 10.17
C VAL A 257 -9.16 -15.04 9.07
N ALA A 258 -9.73 -15.18 7.88
CA ALA A 258 -9.01 -15.65 6.71
C ALA A 258 -8.33 -14.46 6.02
N ALA A 259 -7.00 -14.48 5.94
CA ALA A 259 -6.22 -13.39 5.35
C ALA A 259 -6.51 -13.12 3.87
N ASN A 260 -7.09 -14.09 3.16
CA ASN A 260 -7.46 -13.98 1.74
C ASN A 260 -8.92 -13.57 1.51
N SER A 261 -9.70 -13.27 2.56
CA SER A 261 -11.13 -12.96 2.39
C SER A 261 -11.40 -11.63 1.68
N LYS A 262 -10.39 -10.77 1.55
CA LYS A 262 -10.44 -9.55 0.71
C LYS A 262 -9.49 -9.63 -0.50
N ALA A 263 -9.16 -10.84 -0.93
CA ALA A 263 -8.36 -11.02 -2.14
C ALA A 263 -9.02 -10.30 -3.34
N GLU A 264 -8.20 -9.65 -4.16
CA GLU A 264 -8.58 -8.89 -5.35
C GLU A 264 -9.37 -7.58 -5.11
N LEU A 265 -9.72 -7.25 -3.86
CA LEU A 265 -10.37 -5.98 -3.52
C LEU A 265 -9.36 -4.85 -3.25
N ASP A 266 -9.78 -3.62 -3.50
CA ASP A 266 -8.98 -2.40 -3.26
C ASP A 266 -9.32 -1.71 -1.94
N SER A 267 -10.15 -2.34 -1.14
CA SER A 267 -10.56 -1.82 0.16
C SER A 267 -9.78 -2.48 1.30
N MET A 268 -9.76 -1.78 2.45
CA MET A 268 -9.16 -2.23 3.71
C MET A 268 -10.19 -2.15 4.83
N ASP A 269 -10.38 -3.24 5.54
CA ASP A 269 -11.15 -3.27 6.77
C ASP A 269 -10.23 -3.20 7.99
N VAL A 270 -10.59 -2.40 8.99
CA VAL A 270 -9.87 -2.22 10.24
C VAL A 270 -10.78 -2.59 11.40
N THR A 271 -10.26 -3.32 12.38
CA THR A 271 -11.01 -3.67 13.61
C THR A 271 -10.11 -3.73 14.83
N VAL A 272 -10.73 -3.76 16.01
CA VAL A 272 -10.10 -4.02 17.31
C VAL A 272 -10.77 -5.22 17.93
N ALA A 273 -10.03 -6.30 18.09
CA ALA A 273 -10.45 -7.53 18.76
C ALA A 273 -9.70 -7.71 20.09
N GLY A 274 -10.08 -8.69 20.89
CA GLY A 274 -9.43 -9.02 22.17
C GLY A 274 -10.33 -8.78 23.37
N ASN A 275 -9.75 -8.40 24.49
CA ASN A 275 -10.43 -8.11 25.75
C ASN A 275 -9.86 -6.83 26.37
N ASP A 276 -10.32 -6.46 27.58
CA ASP A 276 -9.93 -5.20 28.24
C ASP A 276 -8.43 -5.08 28.54
N ASP A 277 -7.69 -6.20 28.62
CA ASP A 277 -6.27 -6.21 28.96
C ASP A 277 -5.35 -6.41 27.76
N ARG A 278 -5.83 -7.09 26.71
CA ARG A 278 -5.05 -7.52 25.53
C ARG A 278 -5.85 -7.28 24.27
N LEU A 279 -5.34 -6.43 23.41
CA LEU A 279 -5.99 -5.99 22.21
C LEU A 279 -5.23 -6.47 20.96
N LEU A 280 -5.96 -6.81 19.93
CA LEU A 280 -5.45 -7.07 18.59
C LEU A 280 -6.00 -5.99 17.66
N LEU A 281 -5.13 -5.07 17.24
CA LEU A 281 -5.45 -4.14 16.19
C LEU A 281 -5.23 -4.87 14.87
N MET A 282 -6.25 -4.91 14.01
CA MET A 282 -6.21 -5.75 12.81
C MET A 282 -6.61 -4.97 11.57
N ALA A 283 -5.86 -5.17 10.47
CA ALA A 283 -6.18 -4.65 9.15
C ALA A 283 -6.20 -5.79 8.13
N LEU A 284 -7.31 -5.91 7.40
CA LEU A 284 -7.58 -6.96 6.43
C LEU A 284 -7.81 -6.33 5.04
N TYR A 285 -7.01 -6.72 4.05
CA TYR A 285 -7.03 -6.16 2.69
C TYR A 285 -6.26 -7.05 1.71
N ASP A 286 -6.27 -6.67 0.43
CA ASP A 286 -5.44 -7.34 -0.58
C ASP A 286 -4.06 -6.69 -0.69
N ASN A 287 -3.00 -7.50 -0.71
CA ASN A 287 -1.62 -7.03 -0.80
C ASN A 287 -1.27 -6.40 -2.17
N LEU A 288 -2.02 -6.72 -3.23
CA LEU A 288 -1.91 -6.11 -4.56
C LEU A 288 -3.01 -5.07 -4.83
N GLY A 289 -4.11 -5.08 -4.04
CA GLY A 289 -5.18 -4.09 -4.06
C GLY A 289 -4.80 -2.83 -3.29
N LYS A 290 -5.47 -2.56 -2.14
CA LYS A 290 -5.12 -1.40 -1.28
C LYS A 290 -3.66 -1.43 -0.79
N GLY A 291 -3.02 -2.61 -0.80
CA GLY A 291 -1.59 -2.76 -0.48
C GLY A 291 -0.62 -2.31 -1.57
N ALA A 292 -1.06 -2.08 -2.82
CA ALA A 292 -0.18 -1.73 -3.94
C ALA A 292 -0.91 -1.01 -5.08
N SER A 293 -1.39 -1.77 -6.11
CA SER A 293 -1.97 -1.18 -7.33
C SER A 293 -3.25 -0.39 -7.08
N GLY A 294 -4.12 -0.86 -6.17
CA GLY A 294 -5.34 -0.15 -5.80
C GLY A 294 -5.06 1.21 -5.18
N ALA A 295 -4.08 1.31 -4.26
CA ALA A 295 -3.66 2.57 -3.69
C ALA A 295 -3.06 3.53 -4.75
N ALA A 296 -2.31 3.00 -5.72
CA ALA A 296 -1.76 3.81 -6.82
C ALA A 296 -2.86 4.35 -7.75
N LEU A 297 -3.90 3.55 -8.04
CA LEU A 297 -5.06 3.98 -8.83
C LEU A 297 -5.92 5.00 -8.09
N GLU A 298 -6.13 4.83 -6.79
CA GLU A 298 -6.77 5.83 -5.93
C GLU A 298 -6.05 7.18 -6.02
N CYS A 299 -4.72 7.18 -5.90
CA CYS A 299 -3.93 8.42 -6.05
C CYS A 299 -4.12 9.04 -7.44
N MET A 300 -4.16 8.23 -8.51
CA MET A 300 -4.45 8.72 -9.86
C MET A 300 -5.83 9.37 -9.93
N ASN A 301 -6.88 8.73 -9.38
CA ASN A 301 -8.23 9.28 -9.37
C ASN A 301 -8.27 10.66 -8.68
N ILE A 302 -7.63 10.75 -7.51
CA ILE A 302 -7.56 12.00 -6.74
C ILE A 302 -6.87 13.12 -7.54
N VAL A 303 -5.75 12.82 -8.20
CA VAL A 303 -5.02 13.77 -9.07
C VAL A 303 -5.85 14.21 -10.26
N MET A 304 -6.66 13.31 -10.82
CA MET A 304 -7.57 13.62 -11.93
C MET A 304 -8.84 14.38 -11.48
N GLY A 305 -9.03 14.59 -10.19
CA GLY A 305 -10.25 15.23 -9.63
C GLY A 305 -11.48 14.34 -9.70
N LEU A 306 -11.28 13.03 -9.79
CA LEU A 306 -12.33 12.01 -9.77
C LEU A 306 -12.61 11.54 -8.34
N PRO A 307 -13.75 10.88 -8.08
CA PRO A 307 -13.96 10.17 -6.82
C PRO A 307 -12.81 9.19 -6.57
N PRO A 308 -12.24 9.13 -5.35
CA PRO A 308 -11.11 8.25 -5.05
C PRO A 308 -11.35 6.79 -5.41
N GLU A 309 -12.59 6.32 -5.24
CA GLU A 309 -13.05 4.95 -5.50
C GLU A 309 -13.33 4.65 -6.98
N TYR A 310 -13.22 5.60 -7.89
CA TYR A 310 -13.59 5.42 -9.30
C TYR A 310 -12.82 4.27 -9.96
N GLY A 311 -13.55 3.22 -10.38
CA GLY A 311 -12.99 2.03 -11.03
C GLY A 311 -12.15 1.14 -10.10
N LEU A 312 -12.29 1.28 -8.77
CA LEU A 312 -11.74 0.35 -7.78
C LEU A 312 -12.75 -0.78 -7.51
N ASP A 313 -12.23 -1.95 -7.19
CA ASP A 313 -13.00 -3.12 -6.74
C ASP A 313 -13.05 -3.07 -5.19
N LEU A 314 -14.21 -2.72 -4.58
CA LEU A 314 -14.35 -2.48 -3.13
C LEU A 314 -15.06 -3.59 -2.38
#